data_011584b8a5b83b2e009d67f4cc8119dc
#
_entry.id   011584b8a5b83b2e009d67f4cc8119dc
#
_cell.length_a   1.000
_cell.length_b   1.000
_cell.length_c   1.000
_cell.angle_alpha   90.00
_cell.angle_beta   90.00
_cell.angle_gamma   90.00
#
_symmetry.space_group_name_H-M   'P 1'
#
loop_
_entity.id
_entity.type
_entity.pdbx_description
1 polymer ?
#
loop_
_entity_poly.entity_id
_entity_poly.type
_entity_poly.pdbx_seq_one_letter_code
_entity_poly.pdbx_strand_id
1 'polypeptide(L)'
;MSPAGEECLEAFTALLEADHAGNPVVALAPTAKSTAKIVKLAIDSRRAMAFGAYEPTAADLERLAAGMARDAGLRPGGTVSARLAAACGGDRAVLAREIEKLALFLDAAPDRPHDLDDTALDAIGADLGEAETSRVVDAVVGGQTAVLGAELARLSEAGTSPIPWLRQLARKLMTLAEMKAEIDAGSGQDSVFKRHRVFFREEAATAQALRRWNAAMLAAALDRVRHAERAVMASGNAGGVLADHALTELTRGVERRG
;
A
#
# COMPACT_ATOMS: atom_id res chain seq x y z
N MET A 1 12.92 -15.22 20.29
CA MET A 1 12.97 -16.50 19.55
C MET A 1 11.92 -17.39 20.18
N SER A 2 10.95 -17.85 19.44
CA SER A 2 9.94 -18.78 19.96
C SER A 2 10.58 -20.17 20.11
N PRO A 3 10.34 -20.92 21.18
CA PRO A 3 10.86 -22.29 21.36
C PRO A 3 10.37 -23.27 20.28
N ALA A 4 9.37 -22.89 19.50
CA ALA A 4 8.91 -23.63 18.34
C ALA A 4 9.97 -23.90 17.25
N GLY A 5 11.13 -23.25 17.30
CA GLY A 5 12.15 -23.37 16.26
C GLY A 5 12.98 -24.67 16.35
N GLU A 6 13.22 -25.19 17.53
CA GLU A 6 14.00 -26.43 17.70
C GLU A 6 13.11 -27.66 17.56
N GLU A 7 11.92 -27.67 18.15
CA GLU A 7 10.94 -28.76 17.99
C GLU A 7 10.55 -28.95 16.52
N CYS A 8 10.37 -27.85 15.77
CA CYS A 8 10.11 -27.91 14.34
C CYS A 8 11.30 -28.46 13.55
N LEU A 9 12.53 -28.19 13.98
CA LEU A 9 13.73 -28.69 13.31
C LEU A 9 13.85 -30.21 13.46
N GLU A 10 13.61 -30.76 14.66
CA GLU A 10 13.63 -32.20 14.92
C GLU A 10 12.54 -32.91 14.11
N ALA A 11 11.31 -32.40 14.13
CA ALA A 11 10.19 -32.95 13.37
C ALA A 11 10.47 -32.93 11.85
N PHE A 12 11.08 -31.86 11.36
CA PHE A 12 11.43 -31.72 9.94
C PHE A 12 12.59 -32.66 9.56
N THR A 13 13.56 -32.85 10.43
CA THR A 13 14.64 -33.83 10.25
C THR A 13 14.07 -35.25 10.16
N ALA A 14 13.23 -35.61 11.11
CA ALA A 14 12.58 -36.96 11.14
C ALA A 14 11.73 -37.16 9.86
N LEU A 15 11.04 -36.15 9.38
CA LEU A 15 10.27 -36.22 8.12
C LEU A 15 11.17 -36.47 6.91
N LEU A 16 12.35 -35.85 6.84
CA LEU A 16 13.29 -36.00 5.73
C LEU A 16 14.01 -37.37 5.75
N GLU A 17 14.15 -37.96 6.92
CA GLU A 17 14.75 -39.28 7.12
C GLU A 17 13.75 -40.42 6.95
N ALA A 18 12.45 -40.18 7.07
CA ALA A 18 11.42 -41.20 6.94
C ALA A 18 11.39 -41.82 5.55
N ASP A 19 11.25 -43.15 5.48
CA ASP A 19 11.20 -43.90 4.21
C ASP A 19 9.98 -43.54 3.36
N HIS A 20 8.84 -43.25 4.00
CA HIS A 20 7.61 -42.80 3.35
C HIS A 20 6.92 -41.71 4.16
N ALA A 21 6.67 -40.59 3.57
CA ALA A 21 5.91 -39.48 4.16
C ALA A 21 4.45 -39.47 3.69
N GLY A 22 3.80 -40.49 3.39
CA GLY A 22 2.38 -40.64 3.04
C GLY A 22 1.72 -39.50 2.24
N ASN A 23 1.94 -38.26 2.65
CA ASN A 23 1.41 -37.04 2.04
C ASN A 23 2.53 -36.01 1.81
N PRO A 24 2.40 -35.14 0.81
CA PRO A 24 3.31 -34.01 0.65
C PRO A 24 3.17 -33.04 1.83
N VAL A 25 4.31 -32.57 2.37
CA VAL A 25 4.35 -31.61 3.46
C VAL A 25 4.87 -30.27 2.95
N VAL A 26 4.16 -29.19 3.25
CA VAL A 26 4.56 -27.83 2.95
C VAL A 26 4.87 -27.11 4.25
N ALA A 27 6.13 -26.69 4.43
CA ALA A 27 6.57 -25.91 5.58
C ALA A 27 6.64 -24.43 5.19
N LEU A 28 5.88 -23.57 5.88
CA LEU A 28 5.90 -22.12 5.72
C LEU A 28 6.74 -21.50 6.83
N ALA A 29 7.79 -20.80 6.47
CA ALA A 29 8.74 -20.18 7.40
C ALA A 29 8.96 -18.69 7.07
N PRO A 30 7.96 -17.81 7.27
CA PRO A 30 7.96 -16.43 6.78
C PRO A 30 9.05 -15.56 7.39
N THR A 31 9.58 -15.92 8.56
CA THR A 31 10.63 -15.17 9.27
C THR A 31 12.00 -15.86 9.25
N ALA A 32 12.11 -17.00 8.59
CA ALA A 32 13.36 -17.76 8.58
C ALA A 32 14.39 -17.08 7.65
N LYS A 33 15.57 -16.84 8.19
CA LYS A 33 16.70 -16.36 7.39
C LYS A 33 17.28 -17.53 6.57
N SER A 34 17.87 -17.25 5.42
CA SER A 34 18.54 -18.24 4.57
C SER A 34 19.63 -19.03 5.31
N THR A 35 20.19 -18.45 6.40
CA THR A 35 21.19 -19.07 7.28
C THR A 35 20.59 -19.95 8.37
N ALA A 36 19.27 -20.02 8.52
CA ALA A 36 18.61 -20.82 9.54
C ALA A 36 18.84 -22.31 9.29
N LYS A 37 19.04 -23.09 10.35
CA LYS A 37 19.32 -24.54 10.29
C LYS A 37 18.28 -25.30 9.48
N ILE A 38 17.00 -25.01 9.70
CA ILE A 38 15.88 -25.65 8.98
C ILE A 38 15.92 -25.36 7.47
N VAL A 39 16.32 -24.14 7.07
CA VAL A 39 16.44 -23.78 5.64
C VAL A 39 17.63 -24.49 5.00
N LYS A 40 18.77 -24.56 5.69
CA LYS A 40 19.93 -25.32 5.22
C LYS A 40 19.63 -26.80 5.08
N LEU A 41 18.97 -27.39 6.09
CA LEU A 41 18.55 -28.78 6.04
C LEU A 41 17.66 -29.09 4.81
N ALA A 42 16.72 -28.17 4.50
CA ALA A 42 15.88 -28.33 3.32
C ALA A 42 16.67 -28.18 1.99
N ILE A 43 17.63 -27.23 1.93
CA ILE A 43 18.47 -27.02 0.74
C ILE A 43 19.39 -28.23 0.50
N ASP A 44 19.95 -28.79 1.54
CA ASP A 44 20.91 -29.90 1.46
C ASP A 44 20.23 -31.26 1.21
N SER A 45 18.92 -31.36 1.43
CA SER A 45 18.16 -32.60 1.26
C SER A 45 17.66 -32.78 -0.18
N ARG A 46 17.88 -33.97 -0.73
CA ARG A 46 17.29 -34.38 -2.03
C ARG A 46 15.77 -34.65 -1.95
N ARG A 47 15.20 -34.72 -0.75
CA ARG A 47 13.79 -34.98 -0.48
C ARG A 47 12.98 -33.74 -0.23
N ALA A 48 13.61 -32.57 -0.21
CA ALA A 48 12.94 -31.29 -0.01
C ALA A 48 13.26 -30.33 -1.14
N MET A 49 12.33 -29.42 -1.40
CA MET A 49 12.52 -28.26 -2.26
C MET A 49 12.37 -27.01 -1.36
N ALA A 50 13.42 -26.19 -1.28
CA ALA A 50 13.39 -24.92 -0.58
C ALA A 50 13.21 -23.78 -1.58
N PHE A 51 12.24 -22.92 -1.35
CA PHE A 51 11.98 -21.77 -2.18
C PHE A 51 11.95 -20.50 -1.31
N GLY A 52 12.77 -19.51 -1.69
CA GLY A 52 12.78 -18.19 -1.05
C GLY A 52 11.78 -17.26 -1.71
N ALA A 53 10.66 -17.00 -1.06
CA ALA A 53 9.70 -15.99 -1.48
C ALA A 53 10.11 -14.64 -0.89
N TYR A 54 10.77 -13.81 -1.67
CA TYR A 54 11.17 -12.45 -1.28
C TYR A 54 10.08 -11.45 -1.69
N GLU A 55 9.96 -10.39 -0.90
CA GLU A 55 9.08 -9.29 -1.25
C GLU A 55 9.60 -8.58 -2.50
N PRO A 56 8.78 -8.43 -3.55
CA PRO A 56 9.22 -7.87 -4.80
C PRO A 56 9.52 -6.37 -4.67
N THR A 57 10.54 -5.92 -5.39
CA THR A 57 10.80 -4.47 -5.55
C THR A 57 9.76 -3.83 -6.48
N ALA A 58 9.68 -2.49 -6.50
CA ALA A 58 8.79 -1.77 -7.44
C ALA A 58 9.05 -2.18 -8.91
N ALA A 59 10.33 -2.34 -9.28
CA ALA A 59 10.71 -2.79 -10.62
C ALA A 59 10.32 -4.26 -10.90
N ASP A 60 10.33 -5.12 -9.87
CA ASP A 60 9.85 -6.49 -10.00
C ASP A 60 8.33 -6.54 -10.19
N LEU A 61 7.60 -5.70 -9.45
CA LEU A 61 6.15 -5.57 -9.56
C LEU A 61 5.73 -5.04 -10.92
N GLU A 62 6.43 -4.05 -11.45
CA GLU A 62 6.19 -3.53 -12.80
C GLU A 62 6.42 -4.62 -13.87
N ARG A 63 7.53 -5.37 -13.77
CA ARG A 63 7.81 -6.48 -14.67
C ARG A 63 6.77 -7.60 -14.58
N LEU A 64 6.32 -7.90 -13.35
CA LEU A 64 5.26 -8.86 -13.08
C LEU A 64 3.95 -8.41 -13.73
N ALA A 65 3.55 -7.16 -13.53
CA ALA A 65 2.34 -6.58 -14.12
C ALA A 65 2.39 -6.63 -15.65
N ALA A 66 3.52 -6.24 -16.25
CA ALA A 66 3.71 -6.32 -17.69
C ALA A 66 3.66 -7.76 -18.22
N GLY A 67 4.21 -8.73 -17.50
CA GLY A 67 4.15 -10.15 -17.84
C GLY A 67 2.73 -10.68 -17.83
N MET A 68 2.04 -10.51 -16.69
CA MET A 68 0.65 -10.96 -16.50
C MET A 68 -0.31 -10.31 -17.51
N ALA A 69 -0.12 -9.03 -17.83
CA ALA A 69 -0.92 -8.33 -18.84
C ALA A 69 -0.73 -8.97 -20.23
N ARG A 70 0.50 -9.25 -20.63
CA ARG A 70 0.79 -9.93 -21.90
C ARG A 70 0.19 -11.34 -21.97
N ASP A 71 0.25 -12.09 -20.86
CA ASP A 71 -0.35 -13.42 -20.76
C ASP A 71 -1.88 -13.38 -20.94
N ALA A 72 -2.51 -12.26 -20.56
CA ALA A 72 -3.93 -12.00 -20.76
C ALA A 72 -4.28 -11.37 -22.13
N GLY A 73 -3.31 -11.21 -23.03
CA GLY A 73 -3.51 -10.59 -24.34
C GLY A 73 -3.51 -9.06 -24.32
N LEU A 74 -3.02 -8.44 -23.24
CA LEU A 74 -2.90 -6.99 -23.15
C LEU A 74 -1.47 -6.55 -23.47
N ARG A 75 -1.31 -5.46 -24.24
CA ARG A 75 -0.02 -4.85 -24.55
C ARG A 75 0.09 -3.50 -23.78
N PRO A 76 0.62 -3.51 -22.55
CA PRO A 76 0.72 -2.28 -21.78
C PRO A 76 1.74 -1.33 -22.39
N GLY A 77 1.32 -0.08 -22.63
CA GLY A 77 2.15 1.00 -23.12
C GLY A 77 2.76 1.84 -21.99
N GLY A 78 3.90 2.47 -22.26
CA GLY A 78 4.47 3.50 -21.40
C GLY A 78 4.55 3.13 -19.91
N THR A 79 3.89 3.92 -19.07
CA THR A 79 3.89 3.81 -17.61
C THR A 79 2.77 2.93 -17.04
N VAL A 80 1.93 2.34 -17.88
CA VAL A 80 0.72 1.60 -17.45
C VAL A 80 1.03 0.44 -16.51
N SER A 81 2.09 -0.34 -16.80
CA SER A 81 2.49 -1.46 -15.93
C SER A 81 2.93 -0.99 -14.54
N ALA A 82 3.66 0.13 -14.47
CA ALA A 82 4.07 0.71 -13.20
C ALA A 82 2.87 1.25 -12.40
N ARG A 83 1.93 1.94 -13.08
CA ARG A 83 0.69 2.43 -12.47
C ARG A 83 -0.16 1.28 -11.93
N LEU A 84 -0.33 0.23 -12.72
CA LEU A 84 -1.11 -0.95 -12.34
C LEU A 84 -0.49 -1.68 -11.12
N ALA A 85 0.83 -1.86 -11.13
CA ALA A 85 1.56 -2.46 -10.02
C ALA A 85 1.44 -1.62 -8.72
N ALA A 86 1.53 -0.29 -8.84
CA ALA A 86 1.38 0.63 -7.72
C ALA A 86 -0.06 0.63 -7.15
N ALA A 87 -1.08 0.62 -8.02
CA ALA A 87 -2.48 0.57 -7.62
C ALA A 87 -2.84 -0.70 -6.83
N CYS A 88 -2.21 -1.83 -7.17
CA CYS A 88 -2.45 -3.11 -6.50
C CYS A 88 -1.64 -3.31 -5.20
N GLY A 89 -0.85 -2.32 -4.77
CA GLY A 89 -0.09 -2.37 -3.51
C GLY A 89 0.87 -3.55 -3.38
N GLY A 90 1.28 -4.17 -4.49
CA GLY A 90 2.13 -5.35 -4.52
C GLY A 90 1.40 -6.68 -4.29
N ASP A 91 0.08 -6.67 -4.13
CA ASP A 91 -0.71 -7.89 -4.03
C ASP A 91 -0.92 -8.51 -5.43
N ARG A 92 -0.31 -9.67 -5.64
CA ARG A 92 -0.39 -10.39 -6.92
C ARG A 92 -1.80 -10.87 -7.26
N ALA A 93 -2.62 -11.20 -6.25
CA ALA A 93 -3.98 -11.67 -6.49
C ALA A 93 -4.89 -10.51 -6.93
N VAL A 94 -4.73 -9.34 -6.31
CA VAL A 94 -5.40 -8.10 -6.74
C VAL A 94 -4.96 -7.73 -8.15
N LEU A 95 -3.66 -7.74 -8.44
CA LEU A 95 -3.12 -7.46 -9.76
C LEU A 95 -3.70 -8.40 -10.84
N ALA A 96 -3.81 -9.71 -10.53
CA ALA A 96 -4.41 -10.67 -11.46
C ALA A 96 -5.86 -10.33 -11.80
N ARG A 97 -6.66 -9.97 -10.79
CA ARG A 97 -8.07 -9.58 -10.98
C ARG A 97 -8.23 -8.29 -11.76
N GLU A 98 -7.35 -7.32 -11.53
CA GLU A 98 -7.35 -6.07 -12.30
C GLU A 98 -7.01 -6.31 -13.76
N ILE A 99 -6.00 -7.13 -14.04
CA ILE A 99 -5.64 -7.51 -15.41
C ILE A 99 -6.78 -8.26 -16.10
N GLU A 100 -7.43 -9.21 -15.41
CA GLU A 100 -8.59 -9.95 -15.94
C GLU A 100 -9.73 -8.99 -16.31
N LYS A 101 -10.04 -8.04 -15.42
CA LYS A 101 -11.07 -7.02 -15.65
C LYS A 101 -10.75 -6.14 -16.86
N LEU A 102 -9.50 -5.69 -17.00
CA LEU A 102 -9.03 -4.88 -18.12
C LEU A 102 -9.08 -5.68 -19.42
N ALA A 103 -8.70 -6.96 -19.39
CA ALA A 103 -8.78 -7.83 -20.56
C ALA A 103 -10.23 -8.02 -21.03
N LEU A 104 -11.16 -8.24 -20.10
CA LEU A 104 -12.59 -8.34 -20.40
C LEU A 104 -13.14 -7.03 -20.97
N PHE A 105 -12.75 -5.88 -20.42
CA PHE A 105 -13.21 -4.58 -20.90
C PHE A 105 -12.74 -4.28 -22.32
N LEU A 106 -11.51 -4.64 -22.66
CA LEU A 106 -10.94 -4.42 -23.98
C LEU A 106 -11.22 -5.58 -24.96
N ASP A 107 -11.97 -6.59 -24.54
CA ASP A 107 -12.20 -7.81 -25.29
C ASP A 107 -10.88 -8.47 -25.76
N ALA A 108 -9.85 -8.41 -24.89
CA ALA A 108 -8.52 -8.91 -25.16
C ALA A 108 -8.38 -10.39 -24.76
N ALA A 109 -7.63 -11.13 -25.56
CA ALA A 109 -7.26 -12.51 -25.30
C ALA A 109 -5.87 -12.77 -25.91
N PRO A 110 -5.17 -13.85 -25.52
CA PRO A 110 -3.84 -14.18 -26.09
C PRO A 110 -3.82 -14.29 -27.63
N ASP A 111 -4.92 -14.72 -28.23
CA ASP A 111 -5.14 -14.83 -29.68
C ASP A 111 -5.71 -13.54 -30.30
N ARG A 112 -6.16 -12.60 -29.49
CA ARG A 112 -6.72 -11.29 -29.87
C ARG A 112 -6.16 -10.20 -28.98
N PRO A 113 -4.87 -9.83 -29.13
CA PRO A 113 -4.22 -8.89 -28.25
C PRO A 113 -4.66 -7.44 -28.51
N HIS A 114 -4.91 -6.68 -27.44
CA HIS A 114 -5.25 -5.26 -27.45
C HIS A 114 -4.22 -4.41 -26.72
N ASP A 115 -4.05 -3.16 -27.17
CA ASP A 115 -3.21 -2.19 -26.49
C ASP A 115 -3.90 -1.75 -25.19
N LEU A 116 -3.14 -1.72 -24.11
CA LEU A 116 -3.57 -1.21 -22.81
C LEU A 116 -2.87 0.12 -22.57
N ASP A 117 -3.64 1.18 -22.67
CA ASP A 117 -3.20 2.55 -22.45
C ASP A 117 -3.74 3.13 -21.13
N ASP A 118 -3.33 4.35 -20.81
CA ASP A 118 -3.79 5.06 -19.63
C ASP A 118 -5.30 5.33 -19.65
N THR A 119 -5.89 5.51 -20.84
CA THR A 119 -7.34 5.76 -21.00
C THR A 119 -8.17 4.56 -20.55
N ALA A 120 -7.78 3.36 -20.95
CA ALA A 120 -8.46 2.12 -20.53
C ALA A 120 -8.28 1.88 -19.03
N LEU A 121 -7.09 2.18 -18.50
CA LEU A 121 -6.80 2.06 -17.09
C LEU A 121 -7.65 3.05 -16.26
N ASP A 122 -7.81 4.27 -16.72
CA ASP A 122 -8.62 5.31 -16.06
C ASP A 122 -10.12 5.02 -16.14
N ALA A 123 -10.57 4.33 -17.19
CA ALA A 123 -11.99 4.01 -17.39
C ALA A 123 -12.52 2.97 -16.39
N ILE A 124 -11.72 1.94 -16.09
CA ILE A 124 -12.18 0.82 -15.25
C ILE A 124 -11.14 0.28 -14.29
N GLY A 125 -9.91 0.80 -14.30
CA GLY A 125 -8.85 0.37 -13.38
C GLY A 125 -9.36 0.41 -11.95
N ALA A 126 -9.04 -0.62 -11.15
CA ALA A 126 -9.39 -0.63 -9.74
C ALA A 126 -8.69 0.55 -9.07
N ASP A 127 -9.53 1.29 -8.50
CA ASP A 127 -9.26 2.26 -7.45
C ASP A 127 -7.88 2.97 -7.53
N LEU A 128 -7.56 3.47 -8.75
CA LEU A 128 -6.59 4.56 -8.88
C LEU A 128 -6.97 5.69 -7.91
N GLY A 129 -8.25 5.74 -7.51
CA GLY A 129 -8.76 6.55 -6.43
C GLY A 129 -8.03 6.32 -5.10
N GLU A 130 -7.66 5.10 -4.71
CA GLU A 130 -6.88 4.90 -3.49
C GLU A 130 -5.44 5.40 -3.63
N ALA A 131 -4.76 5.11 -4.74
CA ALA A 131 -3.41 5.61 -4.98
C ALA A 131 -3.38 7.15 -5.13
N GLU A 132 -4.37 7.72 -5.81
CA GLU A 132 -4.54 9.16 -5.95
C GLU A 132 -4.92 9.84 -4.63
N THR A 133 -5.82 9.22 -3.90
CA THR A 133 -6.25 9.64 -2.57
C THR A 133 -5.06 9.58 -1.59
N SER A 134 -4.22 8.55 -1.68
CA SER A 134 -2.98 8.44 -0.91
C SER A 134 -2.03 9.60 -1.17
N ARG A 135 -1.83 10.03 -2.42
CA ARG A 135 -0.93 11.17 -2.74
C ARG A 135 -1.41 12.47 -2.10
N VAL A 136 -2.71 12.76 -2.14
CA VAL A 136 -3.29 13.91 -1.44
C VAL A 136 -3.03 13.82 0.05
N VAL A 137 -3.32 12.66 0.66
CA VAL A 137 -3.12 12.43 2.10
C VAL A 137 -1.65 12.57 2.50
N ASP A 138 -0.75 11.97 1.74
CA ASP A 138 0.69 12.02 2.00
C ASP A 138 1.24 13.44 1.83
N ALA A 139 0.76 14.19 0.83
CA ALA A 139 1.14 15.58 0.64
C ALA A 139 0.69 16.47 1.82
N VAL A 140 -0.52 16.27 2.33
CA VAL A 140 -1.02 16.99 3.50
C VAL A 140 -0.21 16.65 4.75
N VAL A 141 -0.04 15.36 5.03
CA VAL A 141 0.67 14.87 6.23
C VAL A 141 2.15 15.25 6.20
N GLY A 142 2.75 15.24 5.02
CA GLY A 142 4.15 15.61 4.78
C GLY A 142 4.40 17.12 4.67
N GLY A 143 3.36 17.97 4.64
CA GLY A 143 3.52 19.42 4.46
C GLY A 143 4.05 19.81 3.06
N GLN A 144 3.63 19.10 2.02
CA GLN A 144 4.12 19.29 0.64
C GLN A 144 3.13 20.13 -0.17
N THR A 145 3.07 21.43 0.08
CA THR A 145 2.05 22.33 -0.50
C THR A 145 2.06 22.35 -2.03
N ALA A 146 3.22 22.32 -2.67
CA ALA A 146 3.32 22.29 -4.12
C ALA A 146 2.76 20.98 -4.73
N VAL A 147 3.06 19.84 -4.10
CA VAL A 147 2.54 18.53 -4.52
C VAL A 147 1.03 18.47 -4.34
N LEU A 148 0.53 18.93 -3.18
CA LEU A 148 -0.91 19.00 -2.93
C LEU A 148 -1.63 19.85 -4.01
N GLY A 149 -1.09 21.03 -4.34
CA GLY A 149 -1.71 21.91 -5.34
C GLY A 149 -1.84 21.24 -6.71
N ALA A 150 -0.81 20.53 -7.16
CA ALA A 150 -0.83 19.80 -8.42
C ALA A 150 -1.85 18.64 -8.40
N GLU A 151 -1.93 17.86 -7.31
CA GLU A 151 -2.88 16.76 -7.20
C GLU A 151 -4.33 17.25 -7.11
N LEU A 152 -4.61 18.32 -6.35
CA LEU A 152 -5.96 18.90 -6.27
C LEU A 152 -6.42 19.46 -7.63
N ALA A 153 -5.54 20.12 -8.38
CA ALA A 153 -5.87 20.62 -9.72
C ALA A 153 -6.24 19.46 -10.65
N ARG A 154 -5.44 18.40 -10.67
CA ARG A 154 -5.66 17.22 -11.50
C ARG A 154 -6.99 16.51 -11.13
N LEU A 155 -7.28 16.35 -9.86
CA LEU A 155 -8.52 15.71 -9.38
C LEU A 155 -9.75 16.57 -9.67
N SER A 156 -9.62 17.90 -9.60
CA SER A 156 -10.67 18.85 -9.97
C SER A 156 -10.99 18.79 -11.47
N GLU A 157 -9.96 18.72 -12.33
CA GLU A 157 -10.13 18.54 -13.78
C GLU A 157 -10.81 17.21 -14.13
N ALA A 158 -10.50 16.15 -13.38
CA ALA A 158 -11.15 14.84 -13.51
C ALA A 158 -12.58 14.79 -12.93
N GLY A 159 -13.07 15.87 -12.31
CA GLY A 159 -14.38 15.90 -11.66
C GLY A 159 -14.55 14.97 -10.46
N THR A 160 -13.43 14.56 -9.85
CA THR A 160 -13.43 13.57 -8.76
C THR A 160 -13.94 14.18 -7.46
N SER A 161 -14.85 13.48 -6.77
CA SER A 161 -15.39 13.92 -5.47
C SER A 161 -14.29 14.01 -4.39
N PRO A 162 -14.25 15.07 -3.57
CA PRO A 162 -13.29 15.19 -2.49
C PRO A 162 -13.56 14.27 -1.29
N ILE A 163 -14.71 13.64 -1.17
CA ILE A 163 -15.11 12.82 -0.02
C ILE A 163 -14.14 11.65 0.26
N PRO A 164 -13.70 10.84 -0.73
CA PRO A 164 -12.79 9.73 -0.46
C PRO A 164 -11.49 10.15 0.21
N TRP A 165 -10.81 11.18 -0.29
CA TRP A 165 -9.53 11.62 0.32
C TRP A 165 -9.72 12.34 1.65
N LEU A 166 -10.82 13.06 1.87
CA LEU A 166 -11.11 13.63 3.18
C LEU A 166 -11.28 12.54 4.24
N ARG A 167 -11.99 11.46 3.91
CA ARG A 167 -12.16 10.30 4.81
C ARG A 167 -10.86 9.54 5.04
N GLN A 168 -10.05 9.36 4.00
CA GLN A 168 -8.75 8.70 4.15
C GLN A 168 -7.79 9.57 4.98
N LEU A 169 -7.77 10.88 4.77
CA LEU A 169 -7.00 11.81 5.58
C LEU A 169 -7.44 11.77 7.05
N ALA A 170 -8.74 11.76 7.31
CA ALA A 170 -9.24 11.65 8.68
C ALA A 170 -8.75 10.36 9.35
N ARG A 171 -8.81 9.21 8.67
CA ARG A 171 -8.28 7.94 9.19
C ARG A 171 -6.77 8.01 9.46
N LYS A 172 -5.98 8.57 8.54
CA LYS A 172 -4.52 8.71 8.73
C LYS A 172 -4.18 9.62 9.91
N LEU A 173 -4.90 10.75 10.07
CA LEU A 173 -4.72 11.66 11.19
C LEU A 173 -5.11 11.01 12.53
N MET A 174 -6.17 10.20 12.57
CA MET A 174 -6.55 9.43 13.76
C MET A 174 -5.45 8.44 14.16
N THR A 175 -4.96 7.66 13.22
CA THR A 175 -3.86 6.71 13.46
C THR A 175 -2.60 7.43 13.97
N LEU A 176 -2.24 8.59 13.37
CA LEU A 176 -1.13 9.41 13.87
C LEU A 176 -1.38 9.94 15.28
N ALA A 177 -2.62 10.31 15.61
CA ALA A 177 -2.97 10.78 16.97
C ALA A 177 -2.85 9.66 18.01
N GLU A 178 -3.27 8.44 17.68
CA GLU A 178 -3.12 7.27 18.54
C GLU A 178 -1.63 6.95 18.77
N MET A 179 -0.85 6.86 17.69
CA MET A 179 0.62 6.63 17.79
C MET A 179 1.30 7.73 18.61
N LYS A 180 0.93 8.99 18.38
CA LYS A 180 1.49 10.14 19.10
C LYS A 180 1.19 10.05 20.59
N ALA A 181 -0.05 9.73 20.96
CA ALA A 181 -0.46 9.56 22.35
C ALA A 181 0.32 8.45 23.06
N GLU A 182 0.55 7.32 22.38
CA GLU A 182 1.35 6.22 22.95
C GLU A 182 2.82 6.59 23.14
N ILE A 183 3.41 7.32 22.18
CA ILE A 183 4.80 7.79 22.27
C ILE A 183 4.93 8.83 23.39
N ASP A 184 3.99 9.78 23.49
CA ASP A 184 3.98 10.80 24.52
C ASP A 184 3.74 10.20 25.92
N ALA A 185 3.08 9.02 26.00
CA ALA A 185 2.94 8.21 27.21
C ALA A 185 4.20 7.38 27.55
N GLY A 186 5.27 7.50 26.76
CA GLY A 186 6.56 6.84 27.01
C GLY A 186 6.79 5.52 26.29
N SER A 187 5.91 5.12 25.36
CA SER A 187 6.14 3.93 24.53
C SER A 187 7.25 4.20 23.51
N GLY A 188 8.14 3.23 23.33
CA GLY A 188 9.18 3.32 22.30
C GLY A 188 8.58 3.31 20.88
N GLN A 189 9.09 4.16 19.98
CA GLN A 189 8.58 4.33 18.61
C GLN A 189 8.49 3.00 17.85
N ASP A 190 9.52 2.15 17.91
CA ASP A 190 9.52 0.86 17.20
C ASP A 190 8.43 -0.08 17.71
N SER A 191 8.12 -0.04 19.02
CA SER A 191 7.05 -0.82 19.62
C SER A 191 5.68 -0.35 19.14
N VAL A 192 5.49 0.97 19.04
CA VAL A 192 4.27 1.59 18.52
C VAL A 192 4.09 1.23 17.05
N PHE A 193 5.13 1.34 16.23
CA PHE A 193 5.06 0.98 14.81
C PHE A 193 4.68 -0.48 14.58
N LYS A 194 5.24 -1.41 15.37
CA LYS A 194 4.87 -2.83 15.31
C LYS A 194 3.40 -3.06 15.70
N ARG A 195 2.91 -2.36 16.72
CA ARG A 195 1.51 -2.47 17.19
C ARG A 195 0.51 -1.97 16.16
N HIS A 196 0.83 -0.83 15.55
CA HIS A 196 0.01 -0.22 14.49
C HIS A 196 0.28 -0.82 13.11
N ARG A 197 1.15 -1.85 13.00
CA ARG A 197 1.50 -2.54 11.76
C ARG A 197 1.97 -1.58 10.67
N VAL A 198 2.76 -0.57 11.05
CA VAL A 198 3.36 0.35 10.09
C VAL A 198 4.26 -0.43 9.16
N PHE A 199 4.02 -0.32 7.88
CA PHE A 199 4.81 -1.01 6.89
C PHE A 199 6.24 -0.42 6.86
N PHE A 200 7.27 -1.26 6.76
CA PHE A 200 8.67 -0.82 6.90
C PHE A 200 9.06 0.32 5.94
N ARG A 201 8.45 0.38 4.75
CA ARG A 201 8.67 1.47 3.78
C ARG A 201 8.04 2.79 4.19
N GLU A 202 7.04 2.76 5.05
CA GLU A 202 6.34 3.93 5.57
C GLU A 202 6.89 4.41 6.92
N GLU A 203 7.76 3.63 7.57
CA GLU A 203 8.28 3.95 8.90
C GLU A 203 8.99 5.31 8.92
N ALA A 204 9.84 5.60 7.93
CA ALA A 204 10.57 6.86 7.84
C ALA A 204 9.62 8.06 7.67
N ALA A 205 8.63 7.95 6.79
CA ALA A 205 7.63 9.00 6.55
C ALA A 205 6.72 9.18 7.78
N THR A 206 6.29 8.08 8.42
CA THR A 206 5.48 8.10 9.63
C THR A 206 6.27 8.72 10.80
N ALA A 207 7.53 8.37 10.97
CA ALA A 207 8.39 8.98 11.99
C ALA A 207 8.55 10.49 11.75
N GLN A 208 8.70 10.91 10.51
CA GLN A 208 8.78 12.33 10.16
C GLN A 208 7.48 13.06 10.45
N ALA A 209 6.34 12.45 10.13
CA ALA A 209 5.02 13.00 10.44
C ALA A 209 4.84 13.16 11.96
N LEU A 210 5.16 12.13 12.76
CA LEU A 210 5.03 12.18 14.22
C LEU A 210 5.93 13.23 14.89
N ARG A 211 7.03 13.64 14.23
CA ARG A 211 7.85 14.77 14.69
C ARG A 211 7.22 16.14 14.39
N ARG A 212 6.55 16.26 13.24
CA ARG A 212 5.95 17.53 12.79
C ARG A 212 4.59 17.80 13.42
N TRP A 213 3.83 16.74 13.67
CA TRP A 213 2.48 16.84 14.22
C TRP A 213 2.48 16.63 15.74
N ASN A 214 1.86 17.57 16.46
CA ASN A 214 1.57 17.39 17.87
C ASN A 214 0.07 17.09 18.08
N ALA A 215 -0.31 16.67 19.28
CA ALA A 215 -1.69 16.28 19.62
C ALA A 215 -2.72 17.39 19.32
N ALA A 216 -2.39 18.64 19.64
CA ALA A 216 -3.29 19.78 19.39
C ALA A 216 -3.50 20.03 17.88
N MET A 217 -2.43 19.91 17.07
CA MET A 217 -2.51 20.03 15.61
C MET A 217 -3.34 18.90 14.99
N LEU A 218 -3.17 17.67 15.46
CA LEU A 218 -3.93 16.51 14.97
C LEU A 218 -5.41 16.67 15.29
N ALA A 219 -5.77 17.12 16.50
CA ALA A 219 -7.15 17.39 16.87
C ALA A 219 -7.77 18.50 16.01
N ALA A 220 -7.08 19.64 15.84
CA ALA A 220 -7.55 20.75 15.02
C ALA A 220 -7.68 20.36 13.54
N ALA A 221 -6.75 19.52 13.02
CA ALA A 221 -6.82 19.00 11.66
C ALA A 221 -8.01 18.09 11.46
N LEU A 222 -8.27 17.17 12.38
CA LEU A 222 -9.44 16.28 12.34
C LEU A 222 -10.75 17.06 12.31
N ASP A 223 -10.89 18.09 13.16
CA ASP A 223 -12.09 18.93 13.17
C ASP A 223 -12.26 19.69 11.85
N ARG A 224 -11.16 20.20 11.27
CA ARG A 224 -11.19 20.89 9.99
C ARG A 224 -11.57 19.97 8.85
N VAL A 225 -11.01 18.75 8.79
CA VAL A 225 -11.34 17.74 7.77
C VAL A 225 -12.81 17.33 7.88
N ARG A 226 -13.33 17.08 9.07
CA ARG A 226 -14.76 16.78 9.29
C ARG A 226 -15.67 17.93 8.89
N HIS A 227 -15.23 19.17 9.13
CA HIS A 227 -16.00 20.35 8.69
C HIS A 227 -16.02 20.45 7.15
N ALA A 228 -14.89 20.23 6.49
CA ALA A 228 -14.79 20.22 5.03
C ALA A 228 -15.67 19.11 4.44
N GLU A 229 -15.65 17.88 4.99
CA GLU A 229 -16.50 16.78 4.54
C GLU A 229 -17.99 17.16 4.62
N ARG A 230 -18.44 17.72 5.73
CA ARG A 230 -19.84 18.18 5.87
C ARG A 230 -20.20 19.28 4.87
N ALA A 231 -19.27 20.20 4.60
CA ALA A 231 -19.48 21.26 3.62
C ALA A 231 -19.64 20.71 2.20
N VAL A 232 -18.84 19.70 1.84
CA VAL A 232 -18.96 19.02 0.52
C VAL A 232 -20.29 18.29 0.39
N MET A 233 -20.78 17.68 1.48
CA MET A 233 -22.05 16.93 1.47
C MET A 233 -23.28 17.84 1.50
N ALA A 234 -23.15 19.08 1.88
CA ALA A 234 -24.25 20.04 1.89
C ALA A 234 -24.54 20.54 0.46
N SER A 235 -25.81 20.57 0.09
CA SER A 235 -26.22 21.08 -1.22
C SER A 235 -26.15 22.60 -1.32
N GLY A 236 -25.89 23.12 -2.50
CA GLY A 236 -25.99 24.56 -2.80
C GLY A 236 -24.81 25.42 -2.36
N ASN A 237 -23.65 24.83 -2.07
CA ASN A 237 -22.44 25.55 -1.73
C ASN A 237 -21.22 25.12 -2.60
N ALA A 238 -20.11 25.85 -2.46
CA ALA A 238 -18.84 25.56 -3.12
C ALA A 238 -18.01 24.55 -2.31
N GLY A 239 -18.60 23.42 -1.88
CA GLY A 239 -18.01 22.46 -0.95
C GLY A 239 -16.64 21.93 -1.39
N GLY A 240 -16.44 21.67 -2.70
CA GLY A 240 -15.14 21.28 -3.23
C GLY A 240 -14.06 22.33 -2.98
N VAL A 241 -14.35 23.59 -3.30
CA VAL A 241 -13.41 24.71 -3.08
C VAL A 241 -13.09 24.89 -1.58
N LEU A 242 -14.07 24.69 -0.71
CA LEU A 242 -13.87 24.77 0.73
C LEU A 242 -12.99 23.61 1.24
N ALA A 243 -13.13 22.42 0.66
CA ALA A 243 -12.29 21.27 0.97
C ALA A 243 -10.82 21.54 0.54
N ASP A 244 -10.62 22.01 -0.70
CA ASP A 244 -9.28 22.31 -1.22
C ASP A 244 -8.60 23.41 -0.39
N HIS A 245 -9.35 24.45 -0.02
CA HIS A 245 -8.85 25.49 0.87
C HIS A 245 -8.44 24.94 2.22
N ALA A 246 -9.29 24.11 2.84
CA ALA A 246 -9.02 23.51 4.14
C ALA A 246 -7.75 22.65 4.12
N LEU A 247 -7.56 21.83 3.07
CA LEU A 247 -6.37 21.00 2.90
C LEU A 247 -5.10 21.85 2.68
N THR A 248 -5.20 22.88 1.84
CA THR A 248 -4.09 23.80 1.56
C THR A 248 -3.62 24.49 2.85
N GLU A 249 -4.53 24.99 3.66
CA GLU A 249 -4.20 25.64 4.95
C GLU A 249 -3.58 24.66 5.96
N LEU A 250 -4.08 23.42 6.02
CA LEU A 250 -3.48 22.37 6.85
C LEU A 250 -2.03 22.11 6.41
N THR A 251 -1.82 21.90 5.12
CA THR A 251 -0.50 21.58 4.55
C THR A 251 0.50 22.70 4.78
N ARG A 252 0.11 23.95 4.55
CA ARG A 252 0.95 25.13 4.86
C ARG A 252 1.30 25.22 6.33
N GLY A 253 0.36 24.86 7.22
CA GLY A 253 0.60 24.82 8.65
C GLY A 253 1.66 23.79 9.05
N VAL A 254 1.73 22.66 8.37
CA VAL A 254 2.73 21.60 8.57
C VAL A 254 4.08 22.01 7.95
N GLU A 255 4.08 22.56 6.73
CA GLU A 255 5.26 22.98 6.00
C GLU A 255 6.08 24.03 6.77
N ARG A 256 5.41 24.99 7.41
CA ARG A 256 6.08 26.04 8.22
C ARG A 256 6.77 25.52 9.47
N ARG A 257 6.58 24.28 9.85
CA ARG A 257 7.13 23.69 11.08
C ARG A 257 8.16 22.57 10.84
N GLY A 258 8.41 22.23 9.60
CA GLY A 258 9.43 21.27 9.15
C GLY A 258 10.63 21.93 8.60
#